data_9c61060389bed439c4b8306d76999e55
#
_entry.id   9c61060389bed439c4b8306d76999e55
#
_cell.length_a   1.000
_cell.length_b   1.000
_cell.length_c   1.000
_cell.angle_alpha   90.00
_cell.angle_beta   90.00
_cell.angle_gamma   90.00
#
_symmetry.space_group_name_H-M   'P 1'
#
loop_
_entity.id
_entity.type
_entity.pdbx_description
1 polymer ?
#
loop_
_entity_poly.entity_id
_entity_poly.type
_entity_poly.pdbx_seq_one_letter_code
_entity_poly.pdbx_strand_id
1 'polypeptide(L)'
;PLRMPRINFHQQLAALKDKLLAMAALSQQALEFSVEAYVERDMALCNHVLEIEEAINAAETIVDEMAYELLAKEQPMAIDLRFILSVIKINGDLERIGDQAANIAERAQLLKNAPELSLPVDIQTMGEKAGVMIRTAIQGLLEADPKMAESVLSMDDEVDDMNRIVQAELVDVMQQHPQFRVQALSAI
;
A
#
# COMPACT_ATOMS: atom_id res chain seq x y z
N PRO A 1 -34.82 -25.21 17.87
CA PRO A 1 -34.46 -23.83 17.64
C PRO A 1 -33.76 -23.76 16.29
N LEU A 2 -34.45 -23.14 15.33
CA LEU A 2 -34.06 -23.08 13.93
C LEU A 2 -32.82 -22.20 13.78
N ARG A 3 -31.78 -22.78 13.17
CA ARG A 3 -30.59 -22.10 12.70
C ARG A 3 -30.99 -20.96 11.74
N MET A 4 -30.88 -19.73 12.19
CA MET A 4 -30.70 -18.55 11.34
C MET A 4 -29.26 -18.01 11.37
N PRO A 5 -28.17 -18.83 11.37
CA PRO A 5 -26.81 -18.33 11.48
C PRO A 5 -26.15 -18.01 10.14
N ARG A 6 -26.53 -18.64 9.03
CA ARG A 6 -25.81 -18.50 7.76
C ARG A 6 -26.06 -17.19 7.02
N ILE A 7 -27.25 -16.61 7.13
CA ILE A 7 -27.55 -15.32 6.46
C ILE A 7 -26.72 -14.21 7.10
N ASN A 8 -26.64 -14.20 8.42
CA ASN A 8 -25.83 -13.21 9.17
C ASN A 8 -24.34 -13.35 8.86
N PHE A 9 -23.80 -14.57 8.79
CA PHE A 9 -22.40 -14.83 8.44
C PHE A 9 -22.04 -14.28 7.06
N HIS A 10 -22.84 -14.58 6.04
CA HIS A 10 -22.56 -14.07 4.69
C HIS A 10 -22.64 -12.53 4.60
N GLN A 11 -23.55 -11.91 5.36
CA GLN A 11 -23.63 -10.45 5.43
C GLN A 11 -22.39 -9.86 6.11
N GLN A 12 -21.93 -10.45 7.20
CA GLN A 12 -20.72 -10.01 7.89
C GLN A 12 -19.46 -10.24 7.04
N LEU A 13 -19.39 -11.35 6.31
CA LEU A 13 -18.29 -11.63 5.38
C LEU A 13 -18.27 -10.63 4.22
N ALA A 14 -19.44 -10.25 3.69
CA ALA A 14 -19.56 -9.20 2.68
C ALA A 14 -19.11 -7.84 3.23
N ALA A 15 -19.54 -7.49 4.44
CA ALA A 15 -19.11 -6.26 5.12
C ALA A 15 -17.60 -6.22 5.36
N LEU A 16 -16.97 -7.36 5.71
CA LEU A 16 -15.51 -7.48 5.83
C LEU A 16 -14.82 -7.22 4.50
N LYS A 17 -15.33 -7.78 3.40
CA LYS A 17 -14.82 -7.52 2.05
C LYS A 17 -14.90 -6.05 1.67
N ASP A 18 -16.03 -5.41 1.94
CA ASP A 18 -16.23 -3.98 1.65
C ASP A 18 -15.27 -3.10 2.45
N LYS A 19 -15.00 -3.45 3.72
CA LYS A 19 -14.02 -2.73 4.54
C LYS A 19 -12.59 -2.89 4.03
N LEU A 20 -12.19 -4.10 3.63
CA LEU A 20 -10.88 -4.34 3.03
C LEU A 20 -10.71 -3.55 1.73
N LEU A 21 -11.75 -3.52 0.87
CA LEU A 21 -11.74 -2.73 -0.36
C LEU A 21 -11.57 -1.23 -0.09
N ALA A 22 -12.30 -0.71 0.90
CA ALA A 22 -12.19 0.70 1.28
C ALA A 22 -10.77 1.03 1.79
N MET A 23 -10.18 0.15 2.59
CA MET A 23 -8.80 0.31 3.09
C MET A 23 -7.78 0.24 1.94
N ALA A 24 -7.94 -0.71 1.00
CA ALA A 24 -7.08 -0.80 -0.17
C ALA A 24 -7.12 0.47 -1.04
N ALA A 25 -8.30 1.07 -1.20
CA ALA A 25 -8.46 2.34 -1.90
C ALA A 25 -7.73 3.48 -1.20
N LEU A 26 -7.79 3.55 0.14
CA LEU A 26 -7.03 4.54 0.93
C LEU A 26 -5.53 4.34 0.79
N SER A 27 -5.04 3.10 0.89
CA SER A 27 -3.60 2.80 0.76
C SER A 27 -3.08 3.15 -0.63
N GLN A 28 -3.86 2.86 -1.68
CA GLN A 28 -3.52 3.27 -3.04
C GLN A 28 -3.50 4.79 -3.19
N GLN A 29 -4.49 5.49 -2.66
CA GLN A 29 -4.57 6.96 -2.71
C GLN A 29 -3.39 7.60 -1.94
N ALA A 30 -3.03 7.06 -0.77
CA ALA A 30 -1.86 7.52 -0.02
C ALA A 30 -0.58 7.38 -0.85
N LEU A 31 -0.38 6.24 -1.52
CA LEU A 31 0.76 6.01 -2.40
C LEU A 31 0.78 7.03 -3.56
N GLU A 32 -0.32 7.20 -4.29
CA GLU A 32 -0.41 8.13 -5.42
C GLU A 32 -0.08 9.56 -4.99
N PHE A 33 -0.70 10.04 -3.92
CA PHE A 33 -0.45 11.39 -3.42
C PHE A 33 0.95 11.58 -2.83
N SER A 34 1.53 10.54 -2.21
CA SER A 34 2.90 10.64 -1.68
C SER A 34 3.94 10.79 -2.79
N VAL A 35 3.76 10.06 -3.89
CA VAL A 35 4.63 10.16 -5.07
C VAL A 35 4.47 11.54 -5.73
N GLU A 36 3.24 12.01 -5.94
CA GLU A 36 2.96 13.34 -6.48
C GLU A 36 3.55 14.44 -5.58
N ALA A 37 3.31 14.34 -4.26
CA ALA A 37 3.87 15.28 -3.28
C ALA A 37 5.40 15.33 -3.31
N TYR A 38 6.06 14.18 -3.52
CA TYR A 38 7.52 14.10 -3.62
C TYR A 38 8.03 14.74 -4.92
N VAL A 39 7.40 14.46 -6.05
CA VAL A 39 7.80 14.98 -7.37
C VAL A 39 7.56 16.47 -7.46
N GLU A 40 6.39 16.96 -7.04
CA GLU A 40 6.00 18.37 -7.14
C GLU A 40 6.42 19.21 -5.93
N ARG A 41 6.91 18.57 -4.85
CA ARG A 41 7.24 19.20 -3.56
C ARG A 41 6.05 19.95 -2.96
N ASP A 42 4.87 19.38 -3.10
CA ASP A 42 3.63 19.95 -2.61
C ASP A 42 3.40 19.60 -1.13
N MET A 43 3.52 20.60 -0.26
CA MET A 43 3.37 20.44 1.18
C MET A 43 1.89 20.21 1.60
N ALA A 44 0.93 20.66 0.81
CA ALA A 44 -0.46 20.40 1.10
C ALA A 44 -0.80 18.92 0.84
N LEU A 45 -0.27 18.36 -0.25
CA LEU A 45 -0.37 16.91 -0.50
C LEU A 45 0.35 16.09 0.56
N CYS A 46 1.54 16.50 1.02
CA CYS A 46 2.22 15.82 2.13
C CYS A 46 1.33 15.71 3.37
N ASN A 47 0.71 16.81 3.78
CA ASN A 47 -0.18 16.80 4.95
C ASN A 47 -1.41 15.92 4.72
N HIS A 48 -1.96 15.94 3.50
CA HIS A 48 -3.11 15.10 3.16
C HIS A 48 -2.77 13.59 3.20
N VAL A 49 -1.56 13.21 2.79
CA VAL A 49 -1.09 11.81 2.93
C VAL A 49 -1.07 11.37 4.38
N LEU A 50 -0.60 12.23 5.31
CA LEU A 50 -0.59 11.90 6.74
C LEU A 50 -2.01 11.74 7.31
N GLU A 51 -2.98 12.55 6.86
CA GLU A 51 -4.39 12.38 7.22
C GLU A 51 -4.97 11.05 6.71
N ILE A 52 -4.60 10.63 5.50
CA ILE A 52 -5.03 9.35 4.93
C ILE A 52 -4.39 8.18 5.69
N GLU A 53 -3.13 8.28 6.09
CA GLU A 53 -2.44 7.26 6.89
C GLU A 53 -3.13 7.04 8.23
N GLU A 54 -3.54 8.09 8.94
CA GLU A 54 -4.35 7.95 10.16
C GLU A 54 -5.68 7.21 9.90
N ALA A 55 -6.32 7.46 8.76
CA ALA A 55 -7.54 6.75 8.36
C ALA A 55 -7.28 5.28 8.03
N ILE A 56 -6.13 4.94 7.43
CA ILE A 56 -5.70 3.57 7.16
C ILE A 56 -5.50 2.81 8.48
N ASN A 57 -4.83 3.39 9.47
CA ASN A 57 -4.60 2.79 10.78
C ASN A 57 -5.91 2.51 11.53
N ALA A 58 -6.86 3.45 11.45
CA ALA A 58 -8.19 3.24 11.99
C ALA A 58 -8.95 2.12 11.26
N ALA A 59 -8.82 2.04 9.92
CA ALA A 59 -9.45 1.01 9.11
C ALA A 59 -8.85 -0.38 9.38
N GLU A 60 -7.53 -0.48 9.56
CA GLU A 60 -6.83 -1.72 9.95
C GLU A 60 -7.44 -2.34 11.20
N THR A 61 -7.57 -1.55 12.25
CA THR A 61 -8.16 -1.99 13.52
C THR A 61 -9.58 -2.52 13.32
N ILE A 62 -10.41 -1.84 12.52
CA ILE A 62 -11.79 -2.25 12.23
C ILE A 62 -11.83 -3.58 11.48
N VAL A 63 -10.99 -3.74 10.45
CA VAL A 63 -10.93 -4.97 9.64
C VAL A 63 -10.49 -6.14 10.50
N ASP A 64 -9.50 -5.97 11.35
CA ASP A 64 -9.01 -7.00 12.27
C ASP A 64 -10.09 -7.41 13.27
N GLU A 65 -10.75 -6.46 13.91
CA GLU A 65 -11.85 -6.76 14.85
C GLU A 65 -12.97 -7.55 14.18
N MET A 66 -13.38 -7.14 12.97
CA MET A 66 -14.41 -7.86 12.20
C MET A 66 -13.97 -9.28 11.83
N ALA A 67 -12.72 -9.46 11.44
CA ALA A 67 -12.16 -10.77 11.09
C ALA A 67 -12.11 -11.70 12.31
N TYR A 68 -11.62 -11.20 13.45
CA TYR A 68 -11.56 -11.97 14.70
C TYR A 68 -12.96 -12.32 15.22
N GLU A 69 -13.93 -11.41 15.13
CA GLU A 69 -15.32 -11.72 15.48
C GLU A 69 -15.92 -12.85 14.64
N LEU A 70 -15.70 -12.83 13.32
CA LEU A 70 -16.13 -13.89 12.42
C LEU A 70 -15.51 -15.25 12.79
N LEU A 71 -14.21 -15.27 13.08
CA LEU A 71 -13.53 -16.50 13.49
C LEU A 71 -14.04 -17.04 14.82
N ALA A 72 -14.27 -16.15 15.80
CA ALA A 72 -14.64 -16.54 17.16
C ALA A 72 -16.12 -17.01 17.23
N LYS A 73 -17.02 -16.34 16.51
CA LYS A 73 -18.49 -16.56 16.68
C LYS A 73 -19.06 -17.57 15.69
N GLU A 74 -18.53 -17.62 14.46
CA GLU A 74 -19.22 -18.29 13.36
C GLU A 74 -18.61 -19.64 12.95
N GLN A 75 -17.41 -19.99 13.45
CA GLN A 75 -16.69 -21.21 13.11
C GLN A 75 -16.67 -21.49 11.59
N PRO A 76 -16.04 -20.58 10.79
CA PRO A 76 -16.11 -20.66 9.33
C PRO A 76 -15.50 -21.95 8.79
N MET A 77 -16.05 -22.44 7.68
CA MET A 77 -15.59 -23.66 7.00
C MET A 77 -14.38 -23.34 6.10
N ALA A 78 -13.66 -24.35 5.71
CA ALA A 78 -12.33 -24.31 5.08
C ALA A 78 -12.07 -23.15 4.09
N ILE A 79 -12.99 -22.85 3.17
CA ILE A 79 -12.82 -21.77 2.18
C ILE A 79 -12.97 -20.40 2.85
N ASP A 80 -14.01 -20.21 3.66
CA ASP A 80 -14.26 -18.95 4.35
C ASP A 80 -13.17 -18.67 5.39
N LEU A 81 -12.69 -19.70 6.09
CA LEU A 81 -11.56 -19.59 7.02
C LEU A 81 -10.30 -19.10 6.30
N ARG A 82 -9.96 -19.70 5.15
CA ARG A 82 -8.79 -19.26 4.37
C ARG A 82 -8.92 -17.84 3.90
N PHE A 83 -10.11 -17.44 3.44
CA PHE A 83 -10.37 -16.08 3.02
C PHE A 83 -10.16 -15.09 4.17
N ILE A 84 -10.76 -15.33 5.35
CA ILE A 84 -10.60 -14.44 6.52
C ILE A 84 -9.13 -14.34 6.96
N LEU A 85 -8.40 -15.46 6.98
CA LEU A 85 -6.97 -15.47 7.29
C LEU A 85 -6.14 -14.70 6.25
N SER A 86 -6.53 -14.74 4.98
CA SER A 86 -5.87 -13.94 3.94
C SER A 86 -6.18 -12.46 4.12
N VAL A 87 -7.42 -12.10 4.50
CA VAL A 87 -7.80 -10.72 4.82
C VAL A 87 -6.93 -10.16 5.94
N ILE A 88 -6.75 -10.90 7.05
CA ILE A 88 -5.91 -10.46 8.19
C ILE A 88 -4.47 -10.17 7.75
N LYS A 89 -3.89 -11.01 6.89
CA LYS A 89 -2.53 -10.80 6.37
C LYS A 89 -2.45 -9.56 5.48
N ILE A 90 -3.34 -9.45 4.51
CA ILE A 90 -3.37 -8.35 3.56
C ILE A 90 -3.69 -7.03 4.27
N ASN A 91 -4.50 -7.06 5.33
CA ASN A 91 -4.81 -5.89 6.15
C ASN A 91 -3.52 -5.22 6.69
N GLY A 92 -2.63 -5.99 7.30
CA GLY A 92 -1.33 -5.49 7.76
C GLY A 92 -0.40 -5.05 6.62
N ASP A 93 -0.47 -5.71 5.43
CA ASP A 93 0.32 -5.26 4.28
C ASP A 93 -0.21 -3.93 3.71
N LEU A 94 -1.53 -3.69 3.73
CA LEU A 94 -2.12 -2.41 3.32
C LEU A 94 -1.77 -1.26 4.28
N GLU A 95 -1.75 -1.52 5.59
CA GLU A 95 -1.26 -0.56 6.59
C GLU A 95 0.20 -0.20 6.32
N ARG A 96 1.08 -1.18 6.08
CA ARG A 96 2.48 -0.91 5.74
C ARG A 96 2.65 -0.07 4.48
N ILE A 97 1.76 -0.19 3.49
CA ILE A 97 1.76 0.70 2.32
C ILE A 97 1.43 2.13 2.74
N GLY A 98 0.47 2.32 3.64
CA GLY A 98 0.14 3.62 4.23
C GLY A 98 1.33 4.24 4.95
N ASP A 99 2.00 3.48 5.81
CA ASP A 99 3.22 3.89 6.52
C ASP A 99 4.33 4.32 5.55
N GLN A 100 4.55 3.55 4.47
CA GLN A 100 5.55 3.92 3.47
C GLN A 100 5.17 5.18 2.70
N ALA A 101 3.89 5.38 2.39
CA ALA A 101 3.40 6.61 1.77
C ALA A 101 3.64 7.83 2.70
N ALA A 102 3.37 7.70 3.99
CA ALA A 102 3.69 8.73 4.98
C ALA A 102 5.20 9.03 5.04
N ASN A 103 6.05 8.01 5.03
CA ASN A 103 7.50 8.17 4.98
C ASN A 103 7.95 8.94 3.72
N ILE A 104 7.35 8.67 2.55
CA ILE A 104 7.65 9.42 1.31
C ILE A 104 7.24 10.89 1.47
N ALA A 105 6.05 11.17 2.02
CA ALA A 105 5.56 12.52 2.25
C ALA A 105 6.47 13.29 3.23
N GLU A 106 6.92 12.68 4.32
CA GLU A 106 7.87 13.27 5.27
C GLU A 106 9.21 13.60 4.60
N ARG A 107 9.72 12.71 3.74
CA ARG A 107 10.94 12.96 2.96
C ARG A 107 10.75 14.12 1.99
N ALA A 108 9.59 14.24 1.33
CA ALA A 108 9.26 15.38 0.48
C ALA A 108 9.27 16.70 1.27
N GLN A 109 8.75 16.70 2.51
CA GLN A 109 8.80 17.87 3.40
C GLN A 109 10.25 18.29 3.73
N LEU A 110 11.14 17.34 3.99
CA LEU A 110 12.57 17.60 4.25
C LEU A 110 13.26 18.23 3.03
N LEU A 111 12.81 17.89 1.83
CA LEU A 111 13.39 18.39 0.57
C LEU A 111 12.80 19.71 0.08
N LYS A 112 11.86 20.31 0.80
CA LYS A 112 11.13 21.53 0.41
C LYS A 112 12.04 22.65 -0.12
N ASN A 113 13.17 22.89 0.56
CA ASN A 113 14.11 23.96 0.24
C ASN A 113 15.43 23.44 -0.36
N ALA A 114 15.52 22.15 -0.62
CA ALA A 114 16.73 21.56 -1.20
C ALA A 114 16.76 21.77 -2.72
N PRO A 115 17.94 21.93 -3.34
CA PRO A 115 18.07 21.95 -4.79
C PRO A 115 17.46 20.69 -5.41
N GLU A 116 16.89 20.84 -6.62
CA GLU A 116 16.38 19.69 -7.35
C GLU A 116 17.52 18.75 -7.74
N LEU A 117 17.26 17.46 -7.54
CA LEU A 117 18.07 16.38 -8.04
C LEU A 117 17.30 15.71 -9.19
N SER A 118 17.84 15.81 -10.40
CA SER A 118 17.29 15.04 -11.52
C SER A 118 17.63 13.57 -11.30
N LEU A 119 16.62 12.77 -11.01
CA LEU A 119 16.77 11.32 -10.89
C LEU A 119 16.67 10.69 -12.28
N PRO A 120 17.46 9.67 -12.56
CA PRO A 120 17.48 8.98 -13.86
C PRO A 120 16.27 8.06 -14.07
N VAL A 121 15.54 7.78 -13.03
CA VAL A 121 14.35 6.93 -13.07
C VAL A 121 13.11 7.74 -12.71
N ASP A 122 12.07 7.48 -13.46
CA ASP A 122 10.76 8.06 -13.28
C ASP A 122 10.07 7.42 -12.06
N ILE A 123 10.21 8.08 -10.88
CA ILE A 123 9.56 7.68 -9.62
C ILE A 123 8.04 7.64 -9.79
N GLN A 124 7.47 8.51 -10.63
CA GLN A 124 6.05 8.50 -10.92
C GLN A 124 5.63 7.17 -11.57
N THR A 125 6.36 6.71 -12.58
CA THR A 125 6.11 5.39 -13.21
C THR A 125 6.25 4.24 -12.21
N MET A 126 7.21 4.30 -11.27
CA MET A 126 7.33 3.30 -10.20
C MET A 126 6.07 3.30 -9.31
N GLY A 127 5.60 4.46 -8.89
CA GLY A 127 4.39 4.61 -8.08
C GLY A 127 3.14 4.09 -8.79
N GLU A 128 2.97 4.40 -10.08
CA GLU A 128 1.87 3.91 -10.91
C GLU A 128 1.87 2.38 -11.00
N LYS A 129 3.04 1.76 -11.24
CA LYS A 129 3.19 0.29 -11.25
C LYS A 129 2.83 -0.33 -9.91
N ALA A 130 3.32 0.21 -8.80
CA ALA A 130 2.98 -0.25 -7.46
C ALA A 130 1.46 -0.13 -7.19
N GLY A 131 0.81 0.94 -7.61
CA GLY A 131 -0.64 1.10 -7.55
C GLY A 131 -1.40 0.03 -8.35
N VAL A 132 -0.90 -0.35 -9.53
CA VAL A 132 -1.47 -1.46 -10.32
C VAL A 132 -1.30 -2.79 -9.57
N MET A 133 -0.16 -3.05 -8.94
CA MET A 133 0.10 -4.25 -8.16
C MET A 133 -0.90 -4.39 -7.01
N ILE A 134 -1.16 -3.32 -6.25
CA ILE A 134 -2.14 -3.30 -5.15
C ILE A 134 -3.52 -3.69 -5.68
N ARG A 135 -4.00 -3.03 -6.74
CA ARG A 135 -5.31 -3.33 -7.34
C ARG A 135 -5.41 -4.78 -7.79
N THR A 136 -4.40 -5.28 -8.49
CA THR A 136 -4.38 -6.65 -9.04
C THR A 136 -4.36 -7.68 -7.92
N ALA A 137 -3.60 -7.45 -6.85
CA ALA A 137 -3.53 -8.34 -5.70
C ALA A 137 -4.88 -8.45 -4.98
N ILE A 138 -5.53 -7.30 -4.71
CA ILE A 138 -6.84 -7.25 -4.05
C ILE A 138 -7.91 -7.90 -4.92
N GLN A 139 -7.93 -7.63 -6.22
CA GLN A 139 -8.88 -8.25 -7.13
C GLN A 139 -8.67 -9.76 -7.20
N GLY A 140 -7.44 -10.24 -7.29
CA GLY A 140 -7.10 -11.66 -7.29
C GLY A 140 -7.58 -12.38 -6.02
N LEU A 141 -7.47 -11.71 -4.84
CA LEU A 141 -8.02 -12.24 -3.59
C LEU A 141 -9.54 -12.36 -3.64
N LEU A 142 -10.24 -11.31 -4.08
CA LEU A 142 -11.70 -11.25 -4.07
C LEU A 142 -12.34 -12.21 -5.06
N GLU A 143 -11.71 -12.40 -6.21
CA GLU A 143 -12.15 -13.32 -7.28
C GLU A 143 -11.62 -14.74 -7.07
N ALA A 144 -10.75 -14.97 -6.07
CA ALA A 144 -10.02 -16.21 -5.84
C ALA A 144 -9.27 -16.69 -7.10
N ASP A 145 -8.67 -15.74 -7.85
CA ASP A 145 -7.93 -16.00 -9.08
C ASP A 145 -6.41 -16.06 -8.82
N PRO A 146 -5.81 -17.26 -8.78
CA PRO A 146 -4.39 -17.42 -8.54
C PRO A 146 -3.52 -16.84 -9.68
N LYS A 147 -4.04 -16.75 -10.92
CA LYS A 147 -3.28 -16.18 -12.03
C LYS A 147 -3.08 -14.67 -11.88
N MET A 148 -4.08 -13.98 -11.34
CA MET A 148 -3.93 -12.56 -11.00
C MET A 148 -2.87 -12.39 -9.90
N ALA A 149 -2.87 -13.24 -8.88
CA ALA A 149 -1.84 -13.21 -7.84
C ALA A 149 -0.44 -13.50 -8.41
N GLU A 150 -0.30 -14.46 -9.33
CA GLU A 150 0.98 -14.76 -10.02
C GLU A 150 1.46 -13.58 -10.89
N SER A 151 0.54 -12.84 -11.54
CA SER A 151 0.93 -11.69 -12.36
C SER A 151 1.54 -10.55 -11.53
N VAL A 152 1.16 -10.41 -10.26
CA VAL A 152 1.76 -9.42 -9.34
C VAL A 152 3.25 -9.69 -9.13
N LEU A 153 3.67 -10.96 -9.06
CA LEU A 153 5.09 -11.31 -8.92
C LEU A 153 5.94 -10.83 -10.11
N SER A 154 5.39 -10.92 -11.33
CA SER A 154 6.09 -10.40 -12.51
C SER A 154 6.15 -8.87 -12.54
N MET A 155 5.14 -8.19 -11.99
CA MET A 155 5.15 -6.72 -11.83
C MET A 155 6.17 -6.29 -10.76
N ASP A 156 6.31 -7.07 -9.70
CA ASP A 156 7.29 -6.85 -8.63
C ASP A 156 8.73 -6.88 -9.18
N ASP A 157 9.05 -7.88 -9.99
CA ASP A 157 10.35 -7.98 -10.66
C ASP A 157 10.70 -6.71 -11.46
N GLU A 158 9.72 -6.12 -12.16
CA GLU A 158 9.91 -4.90 -12.92
C GLU A 158 10.20 -3.69 -12.02
N VAL A 159 9.46 -3.53 -10.91
CA VAL A 159 9.67 -2.44 -9.95
C VAL A 159 11.00 -2.62 -9.22
N ASP A 160 11.37 -3.84 -8.88
CA ASP A 160 12.66 -4.18 -8.29
C ASP A 160 13.83 -3.83 -9.22
N ASP A 161 13.71 -4.09 -10.51
CA ASP A 161 14.72 -3.70 -11.49
C ASP A 161 14.87 -2.18 -11.58
N MET A 162 13.76 -1.43 -11.59
CA MET A 162 13.78 0.03 -11.54
C MET A 162 14.46 0.54 -10.27
N ASN A 163 14.12 -0.03 -9.11
CA ASN A 163 14.72 0.33 -7.82
C ASN A 163 16.23 0.10 -7.80
N ARG A 164 16.70 -1.03 -8.35
CA ARG A 164 18.15 -1.34 -8.45
C ARG A 164 18.90 -0.29 -9.27
N ILE A 165 18.30 0.17 -10.38
CA ILE A 165 18.89 1.23 -11.23
C ILE A 165 18.96 2.54 -10.43
N VAL A 166 17.85 2.95 -9.79
CA VAL A 166 17.82 4.17 -8.96
C VAL A 166 18.91 4.15 -7.89
N GLN A 167 19.01 3.05 -7.15
CA GLN A 167 20.01 2.93 -6.07
C GLN A 167 21.44 3.05 -6.59
N ALA A 168 21.78 2.41 -7.71
CA ALA A 168 23.11 2.48 -8.31
C ALA A 168 23.46 3.92 -8.72
N GLU A 169 22.55 4.63 -9.36
CA GLU A 169 22.78 6.00 -9.81
C GLU A 169 22.80 7.01 -8.66
N LEU A 170 22.00 6.80 -7.60
CA LEU A 170 22.07 7.63 -6.40
C LEU A 170 23.42 7.50 -5.69
N VAL A 171 24.01 6.30 -5.67
CA VAL A 171 25.37 6.09 -5.16
C VAL A 171 26.39 6.87 -5.98
N ASP A 172 26.29 6.84 -7.30
CA ASP A 172 27.17 7.59 -8.19
C ASP A 172 27.00 9.11 -8.00
N VAL A 173 25.78 9.60 -7.86
CA VAL A 173 25.49 11.01 -7.55
C VAL A 173 26.14 11.43 -6.23
N MET A 174 26.03 10.62 -5.17
CA MET A 174 26.65 10.93 -3.88
C MET A 174 28.18 11.00 -3.93
N GLN A 175 28.80 10.22 -4.82
CA GLN A 175 30.26 10.22 -5.00
C GLN A 175 30.76 11.42 -5.83
N GLN A 176 30.06 11.69 -6.95
CA GLN A 176 30.47 12.73 -7.90
C GLN A 176 30.04 14.14 -7.48
N HIS A 177 28.89 14.23 -6.77
CA HIS A 177 28.25 15.47 -6.38
C HIS A 177 27.91 15.51 -4.89
N PRO A 178 28.90 15.70 -4.01
CA PRO A 178 28.70 15.68 -2.54
C PRO A 178 27.66 16.67 -2.03
N GLN A 179 27.37 17.74 -2.79
CA GLN A 179 26.33 18.73 -2.46
C GLN A 179 24.90 18.16 -2.51
N PHE A 180 24.67 17.05 -3.24
CA PHE A 180 23.37 16.40 -3.36
C PHE A 180 23.18 15.18 -2.45
N ARG A 181 24.11 14.96 -1.49
CA ARG A 181 24.02 13.77 -0.60
C ARG A 181 22.73 13.68 0.18
N VAL A 182 22.20 14.82 0.66
CA VAL A 182 20.95 14.84 1.44
C VAL A 182 19.77 14.42 0.57
N GLN A 183 19.71 14.96 -0.66
CA GLN A 183 18.65 14.63 -1.61
C GLN A 183 18.74 13.16 -2.04
N ALA A 184 19.93 12.66 -2.34
CA ALA A 184 20.15 11.29 -2.73
C ALA A 184 19.79 10.30 -1.60
N LEU A 185 20.16 10.60 -0.35
CA LEU A 185 19.77 9.79 0.82
C LEU A 185 18.27 9.82 1.10
N SER A 186 17.58 10.91 0.75
CA SER A 186 16.13 11.01 0.92
C SER A 186 15.35 10.31 -0.19
N ALA A 187 16.01 9.93 -1.29
CA ALA A 187 15.41 9.22 -2.41
C ALA A 187 15.61 7.68 -2.32
N ILE A 188 16.42 7.20 -1.39
CA ILE A 188 16.59 5.78 -1.03
C ILE A 188 15.55 5.37 0.01
#